data_dbba87857aabe42cf9e97881ce11a263
#
_entry.id   dbba87857aabe42cf9e97881ce11a263
#
_cell.length_a   1.000
_cell.length_b   1.000
_cell.length_c   1.000
_cell.angle_alpha   90.00
_cell.angle_beta   90.00
_cell.angle_gamma   90.00
#
_symmetry.space_group_name_H-M   'P 1'
#
loop_
_entity.id
_entity.type
_entity.pdbx_description
1 polymer ?
#
loop_
_entity_poly.entity_id
_entity_poly.type
_entity_poly.pdbx_seq_one_letter_code
_entity_poly.pdbx_strand_id
1 'polypeptide(L)'
;FSCRISAILVGIIYLTGVTEAVIYQCDHYNTDGEYTVRHCTLHGVTVVHDAADIDFSSEYPRPYWFDFQHSQMDEIPRALFTTFPEMQTIDFRETGIENINKFTFENAKQLRHLFLRRNKLTSLNNFIFKGCDRLEWLDLSHNQLQEVRNKTFHDIRTLTRLDLNHNRLTVLPEEVFWELPELAHLSLNDNQLVVLDRETFFHSRIVSLNLNFNRLREVHMVDRFQSWQRVHLRGNQLTSVEIPPVPVEIDVSHNNLTTILVSYSNILVESLDLSHNLFADISNVSALNFLHTLDVSFNALQSLPLTTFLKMQQLARLNLEATNLTTLEHGLFSQQSNLTWLDVSFNRLQTIDLTVLTAAAKLEHLHIDGNNLTSVGYGRLPAMFPSLTYLGLFANAWNCSYLVDLVHFCRQHSINVAPQKSYGTTLDASNVQGIYCKSSQSSVLPVVTPIEHPIDTAPPSAELSIDRLLEMMQEMNKTTEQLVQEMMRALHQRATGAVGTPVVTASCTALHAYNYQVFILLILFAILILNVGFLLWVHHNANVRRAVDRMILFRREQGASIQTALHEDL
;
A
#
# COMPACT_ATOMS: atom_id res chain seq x y z
N PHE A 1 1.15 27.83 -32.99
CA PHE A 1 2.29 28.22 -33.88
C PHE A 1 3.59 28.46 -33.11
N SER A 2 3.54 28.60 -31.79
CA SER A 2 4.72 28.92 -30.95
C SER A 2 5.57 27.69 -30.53
N CYS A 3 5.05 26.48 -30.62
CA CYS A 3 5.73 25.28 -30.10
C CYS A 3 6.68 24.55 -31.09
N ARG A 4 6.84 25.01 -32.32
CA ARG A 4 7.68 24.34 -33.34
C ARG A 4 9.03 25.01 -33.62
N ILE A 5 9.31 26.15 -33.00
CA ILE A 5 10.59 26.88 -33.24
C ILE A 5 11.69 26.43 -32.27
N SER A 6 11.34 26.00 -31.05
CA SER A 6 12.33 25.54 -30.03
C SER A 6 13.07 24.25 -30.38
N ALA A 7 12.42 23.31 -31.11
CA ALA A 7 13.05 22.03 -31.45
C ALA A 7 14.04 22.09 -32.62
N ILE A 8 14.00 23.15 -33.45
CA ILE A 8 14.91 23.31 -34.60
C ILE A 8 16.18 24.07 -34.20
N LEU A 9 16.12 24.93 -33.19
CA LEU A 9 17.30 25.64 -32.65
C LEU A 9 18.28 24.72 -31.93
N VAL A 10 17.79 23.68 -31.22
CA VAL A 10 18.66 22.71 -30.52
C VAL A 10 19.53 21.88 -31.49
N GLY A 11 19.06 21.63 -32.71
CA GLY A 11 19.83 20.87 -33.72
C GLY A 11 20.97 21.65 -34.40
N ILE A 12 20.97 22.98 -34.32
CA ILE A 12 21.97 23.84 -35.01
C ILE A 12 23.11 24.21 -34.04
N ILE A 13 22.89 24.22 -32.76
CA ILE A 13 23.89 24.61 -31.71
C ILE A 13 25.05 23.59 -31.62
N TYR A 14 24.82 22.32 -31.98
CA TYR A 14 25.89 21.29 -31.95
C TYR A 14 27.01 21.48 -32.98
N LEU A 15 26.88 22.42 -33.91
CA LEU A 15 27.86 22.61 -35.00
C LEU A 15 28.78 23.85 -34.89
N THR A 16 28.54 24.73 -33.90
CA THR A 16 29.31 25.99 -33.81
C THR A 16 30.22 26.15 -32.60
N GLY A 17 30.22 25.19 -31.68
CA GLY A 17 31.14 25.20 -30.50
C GLY A 17 31.00 26.40 -29.56
N VAL A 18 29.92 27.20 -29.65
CA VAL A 18 29.57 28.25 -28.69
C VAL A 18 28.36 27.74 -27.91
N THR A 19 28.59 27.27 -26.71
CA THR A 19 27.52 26.90 -25.75
C THR A 19 26.92 28.21 -25.23
N GLU A 20 25.81 28.69 -25.80
CA GLU A 20 24.97 29.66 -25.12
C GLU A 20 24.30 28.97 -23.94
N ALA A 21 24.39 29.53 -22.75
CA ALA A 21 23.73 29.01 -21.55
C ALA A 21 22.22 28.90 -21.79
N VAL A 22 21.64 27.73 -21.51
CA VAL A 22 20.19 27.52 -21.60
C VAL A 22 19.54 28.15 -20.37
N ILE A 23 18.74 29.19 -20.58
CA ILE A 23 18.05 29.90 -19.50
C ILE A 23 16.62 29.38 -19.40
N TYR A 24 16.25 28.79 -18.25
CA TYR A 24 14.89 28.37 -17.95
C TYR A 24 14.17 29.46 -17.15
N GLN A 25 12.95 29.78 -17.58
CA GLN A 25 12.07 30.76 -16.92
C GLN A 25 10.87 30.10 -16.26
N CYS A 26 10.33 30.73 -15.22
CA CYS A 26 9.07 30.29 -14.62
C CYS A 26 7.91 30.43 -15.60
N ASP A 27 7.27 29.31 -15.97
CA ASP A 27 6.16 29.28 -16.90
C ASP A 27 4.81 29.62 -16.25
N HIS A 28 4.67 29.36 -14.94
CA HIS A 28 3.48 29.68 -14.16
C HIS A 28 3.85 30.33 -12.83
N TYR A 29 3.17 31.42 -12.55
CA TYR A 29 3.25 32.12 -11.28
C TYR A 29 1.85 32.25 -10.68
N ASN A 30 1.54 31.45 -9.64
CA ASN A 30 0.25 31.48 -8.99
C ASN A 30 0.34 32.29 -7.67
N THR A 31 -0.54 33.28 -7.53
CA THR A 31 -0.76 34.00 -6.29
C THR A 31 -2.13 33.60 -5.77
N ASP A 32 -2.21 32.60 -4.90
CA ASP A 32 -3.46 32.21 -4.26
C ASP A 32 -3.86 33.26 -3.23
N GLY A 33 -4.76 34.17 -3.62
CA GLY A 33 -5.51 35.05 -2.73
C GLY A 33 -4.69 35.88 -1.73
N GLU A 34 -5.16 36.04 -0.51
CA GLU A 34 -4.58 36.85 0.57
C GLU A 34 -3.22 36.39 1.12
N TYR A 35 -2.79 35.14 0.79
CA TYR A 35 -1.47 34.60 1.15
C TYR A 35 -0.64 34.44 -0.11
N THR A 36 0.37 35.27 -0.28
CA THR A 36 1.27 35.27 -1.44
C THR A 36 2.19 34.07 -1.46
N VAL A 37 1.67 32.88 -1.77
CA VAL A 37 2.50 31.72 -2.13
C VAL A 37 3.05 31.98 -3.54
N ARG A 38 4.31 32.30 -3.62
CA ARG A 38 5.00 32.57 -4.88
C ARG A 38 5.52 31.24 -5.42
N HIS A 39 4.72 30.60 -6.25
CA HIS A 39 4.99 29.30 -6.83
C HIS A 39 5.53 29.44 -8.28
N CYS A 40 6.64 28.78 -8.57
CA CYS A 40 7.28 28.76 -9.88
C CYS A 40 7.25 27.33 -10.42
N THR A 41 6.56 27.12 -11.52
CA THR A 41 6.59 25.85 -12.26
C THR A 41 7.56 25.97 -13.44
N LEU A 42 8.50 25.04 -13.56
CA LEU A 42 9.45 24.90 -14.64
C LEU A 42 9.09 23.70 -15.51
N HIS A 43 8.93 23.89 -16.82
CA HIS A 43 8.54 22.85 -17.74
C HIS A 43 9.68 22.40 -18.65
N GLY A 44 9.79 21.09 -18.88
CA GLY A 44 10.68 20.52 -19.88
C GLY A 44 12.16 20.76 -19.60
N VAL A 45 12.55 20.97 -18.35
CA VAL A 45 13.96 21.15 -17.97
C VAL A 45 14.70 19.85 -18.23
N THR A 46 15.75 19.92 -19.05
CA THR A 46 16.60 18.78 -19.34
C THR A 46 18.02 19.07 -18.88
N VAL A 47 18.52 18.26 -17.94
CA VAL A 47 19.88 18.37 -17.39
C VAL A 47 20.59 17.04 -17.64
N VAL A 48 21.61 17.05 -18.48
CA VAL A 48 22.51 15.90 -18.68
C VAL A 48 23.84 16.20 -17.99
N HIS A 49 24.60 15.19 -17.66
CA HIS A 49 25.90 15.29 -16.97
C HIS A 49 26.72 16.49 -17.44
N ASP A 50 27.26 17.25 -16.47
CA ASP A 50 28.07 18.45 -16.66
C ASP A 50 27.30 19.73 -17.06
N ALA A 51 26.18 19.96 -16.41
CA ALA A 51 25.34 21.16 -16.60
C ALA A 51 25.98 22.47 -16.09
N ALA A 52 27.21 22.77 -16.50
CA ALA A 52 27.88 24.05 -16.19
C ALA A 52 27.20 25.26 -16.86
N ASP A 53 26.41 25.02 -17.91
CA ASP A 53 25.85 26.05 -18.80
C ASP A 53 24.32 26.22 -18.66
N ILE A 54 23.73 25.76 -17.55
CA ILE A 54 22.30 25.96 -17.28
C ILE A 54 22.14 27.09 -16.27
N ASP A 55 21.32 28.08 -16.63
CA ASP A 55 20.95 29.18 -15.75
C ASP A 55 19.43 29.25 -15.58
N PHE A 56 19.00 29.93 -14.53
CA PHE A 56 17.60 30.10 -14.21
C PHE A 56 17.29 31.58 -14.04
N SER A 57 16.12 32.00 -14.52
CA SER A 57 15.67 33.38 -14.34
C SER A 57 14.19 33.43 -13.95
N SER A 58 13.80 34.49 -13.30
CA SER A 58 12.41 34.79 -13.02
C SER A 58 12.18 36.30 -13.19
N GLU A 59 11.16 36.65 -13.95
CA GLU A 59 10.68 38.04 -14.08
C GLU A 59 10.01 38.52 -12.78
N TYR A 60 9.67 37.59 -11.88
CA TYR A 60 8.94 37.83 -10.65
C TYR A 60 9.86 37.77 -9.43
N PRO A 61 9.66 38.64 -8.42
CA PRO A 61 10.53 38.68 -7.27
C PRO A 61 10.31 37.48 -6.34
N ARG A 62 11.36 36.66 -6.16
CA ARG A 62 11.56 35.68 -5.08
C ARG A 62 10.47 34.62 -4.90
N PRO A 63 10.32 33.65 -5.82
CA PRO A 63 9.48 32.49 -5.57
C PRO A 63 10.00 31.67 -4.39
N TYR A 64 9.06 31.12 -3.58
CA TYR A 64 9.39 30.28 -2.42
C TYR A 64 9.24 28.80 -2.71
N TRP A 65 8.38 28.44 -3.69
CA TRP A 65 8.08 27.07 -4.06
C TRP A 65 8.39 26.87 -5.54
N PHE A 66 9.10 25.76 -5.83
CA PHE A 66 9.45 25.34 -7.19
C PHE A 66 9.00 23.91 -7.44
N ASP A 67 8.44 23.65 -8.60
CA ASP A 67 8.17 22.32 -9.12
C ASP A 67 8.64 22.18 -10.58
N PHE A 68 8.90 20.95 -10.97
CA PHE A 68 9.40 20.59 -12.29
C PHE A 68 8.40 19.65 -12.96
N GLN A 69 7.82 20.08 -14.08
CA GLN A 69 6.87 19.28 -14.85
C GLN A 69 7.49 18.86 -16.19
N HIS A 70 7.28 17.57 -16.56
CA HIS A 70 7.81 17.00 -17.80
C HIS A 70 9.32 17.22 -17.97
N SER A 71 10.04 17.22 -16.85
CA SER A 71 11.47 17.51 -16.79
C SER A 71 12.27 16.22 -16.57
N GLN A 72 13.47 16.19 -17.09
CA GLN A 72 14.39 15.07 -16.92
C GLN A 72 15.78 15.59 -16.56
N MET A 73 16.28 15.16 -15.42
CA MET A 73 17.56 15.61 -14.87
C MET A 73 18.34 14.41 -14.34
N ASP A 74 19.58 14.23 -14.78
CA ASP A 74 20.46 13.21 -14.20
C ASP A 74 21.03 13.69 -12.85
N GLU A 75 21.14 15.02 -12.68
CA GLU A 75 21.63 15.67 -11.46
C GLU A 75 20.92 17.00 -11.19
N ILE A 76 20.98 17.45 -9.94
CA ILE A 76 20.37 18.72 -9.51
C ILE A 76 21.31 19.89 -9.84
N PRO A 77 20.88 20.89 -10.64
CA PRO A 77 21.71 22.03 -11.03
C PRO A 77 21.94 22.99 -9.86
N ARG A 78 23.21 23.25 -9.53
CA ARG A 78 23.60 24.17 -8.44
C ARG A 78 23.16 25.62 -8.67
N ALA A 79 23.11 26.04 -9.93
CA ALA A 79 22.69 27.37 -10.35
C ALA A 79 21.32 27.76 -9.78
N LEU A 80 20.42 26.79 -9.62
CA LEU A 80 19.08 26.98 -9.06
C LEU A 80 19.12 27.63 -7.66
N PHE A 81 19.96 27.11 -6.77
CA PHE A 81 20.07 27.62 -5.38
C PHE A 81 20.89 28.91 -5.28
N THR A 82 21.72 29.19 -6.28
CA THR A 82 22.46 30.47 -6.38
C THR A 82 21.54 31.58 -6.85
N THR A 83 20.69 31.27 -7.83
CA THR A 83 19.74 32.23 -8.40
C THR A 83 18.57 32.52 -7.44
N PHE A 84 18.10 31.48 -6.70
CA PHE A 84 16.95 31.58 -5.80
C PHE A 84 17.30 31.20 -4.35
N PRO A 85 18.13 31.98 -3.65
CA PRO A 85 18.59 31.63 -2.29
C PRO A 85 17.49 31.70 -1.23
N GLU A 86 16.36 32.34 -1.52
CA GLU A 86 15.19 32.46 -0.62
C GLU A 86 14.19 31.28 -0.76
N MET A 87 14.48 30.31 -1.62
CA MET A 87 13.64 29.15 -1.87
C MET A 87 13.41 28.35 -0.58
N GLN A 88 12.14 28.01 -0.29
CA GLN A 88 11.75 27.24 0.89
C GLN A 88 11.29 25.85 0.56
N THR A 89 10.66 25.64 -0.60
CA THR A 89 10.16 24.34 -1.03
C THR A 89 10.58 24.06 -2.47
N ILE A 90 11.07 22.87 -2.70
CA ILE A 90 11.40 22.40 -4.06
C ILE A 90 10.94 20.97 -4.27
N ASP A 91 10.30 20.73 -5.42
CA ASP A 91 9.72 19.49 -5.82
C ASP A 91 10.41 18.95 -7.08
N PHE A 92 11.27 17.94 -6.88
CA PHE A 92 11.96 17.20 -7.93
C PHE A 92 11.35 15.80 -8.15
N ARG A 93 10.10 15.60 -7.82
CA ARG A 93 9.49 14.28 -7.98
C ARG A 93 9.45 13.88 -9.45
N GLU A 94 9.79 12.60 -9.72
CA GLU A 94 9.69 11.99 -11.06
C GLU A 94 10.56 12.68 -12.13
N THR A 95 11.64 13.32 -11.74
CA THR A 95 12.53 14.03 -12.68
C THR A 95 13.71 13.18 -13.16
N GLY A 96 13.85 11.94 -12.69
CA GLY A 96 14.87 11.00 -13.17
C GLY A 96 16.25 11.15 -12.53
N ILE A 97 16.41 11.94 -11.46
CA ILE A 97 17.69 12.22 -10.81
C ILE A 97 18.36 10.91 -10.35
N GLU A 98 19.59 10.72 -10.81
CA GLU A 98 20.42 9.55 -10.50
C GLU A 98 21.46 9.85 -9.42
N ASN A 99 21.95 11.10 -9.36
CA ASN A 99 22.99 11.51 -8.45
C ASN A 99 22.74 12.90 -7.87
N ILE A 100 23.22 13.12 -6.65
CA ILE A 100 23.32 14.45 -6.04
C ILE A 100 24.79 14.76 -5.87
N ASN A 101 25.26 15.83 -6.49
CA ASN A 101 26.65 16.24 -6.44
C ASN A 101 27.00 16.86 -5.07
N LYS A 102 28.28 16.77 -4.72
CA LYS A 102 28.80 17.44 -3.53
C LYS A 102 28.60 18.95 -3.65
N PHE A 103 28.14 19.59 -2.57
CA PHE A 103 27.85 21.04 -2.50
C PHE A 103 26.67 21.53 -3.35
N THR A 104 25.82 20.63 -3.87
CA THR A 104 24.61 21.01 -4.61
C THR A 104 23.76 21.99 -3.81
N PHE A 105 23.59 21.76 -2.52
CA PHE A 105 22.74 22.56 -1.63
C PHE A 105 23.46 23.64 -0.83
N GLU A 106 24.72 23.98 -1.14
CA GLU A 106 25.52 24.90 -0.34
C GLU A 106 24.86 26.27 -0.12
N ASN A 107 24.06 26.72 -1.10
CA ASN A 107 23.32 27.98 -1.07
C ASN A 107 21.84 27.81 -0.71
N ALA A 108 21.37 26.62 -0.38
CA ALA A 108 19.96 26.32 -0.07
C ALA A 108 19.58 26.63 1.39
N LYS A 109 20.05 27.72 1.95
CA LYS A 109 19.96 28.04 3.40
C LYS A 109 18.56 28.29 3.92
N GLN A 110 17.60 28.60 3.07
CA GLN A 110 16.20 28.83 3.45
C GLN A 110 15.31 27.63 3.15
N LEU A 111 15.87 26.55 2.56
CA LEU A 111 15.11 25.37 2.15
C LEU A 111 14.55 24.63 3.38
N ARG A 112 13.23 24.45 3.39
CA ARG A 112 12.47 23.73 4.42
C ARG A 112 11.97 22.38 3.95
N HIS A 113 11.55 22.28 2.67
CA HIS A 113 10.97 21.07 2.11
C HIS A 113 11.69 20.69 0.82
N LEU A 114 12.20 19.46 0.77
CA LEU A 114 12.88 18.89 -0.39
C LEU A 114 12.23 17.55 -0.75
N PHE A 115 11.58 17.51 -1.93
CA PHE A 115 10.93 16.32 -2.44
C PHE A 115 11.73 15.73 -3.61
N LEU A 116 12.28 14.53 -3.37
CA LEU A 116 13.09 13.75 -4.33
C LEU A 116 12.45 12.39 -4.63
N ARG A 117 11.15 12.26 -4.35
CA ARG A 117 10.40 11.01 -4.51
C ARG A 117 10.37 10.55 -5.98
N ARG A 118 10.40 9.20 -6.19
CA ARG A 118 10.32 8.57 -7.52
C ARG A 118 11.42 9.02 -8.48
N ASN A 119 12.64 9.07 -7.97
CA ASN A 119 13.85 9.27 -8.74
C ASN A 119 14.67 7.97 -8.81
N LYS A 120 15.91 8.05 -9.30
CA LYS A 120 16.78 6.89 -9.50
C LYS A 120 18.02 6.89 -8.57
N LEU A 121 17.94 7.57 -7.44
CA LEU A 121 19.05 7.67 -6.48
C LEU A 121 19.42 6.28 -5.95
N THR A 122 20.69 5.91 -6.05
CA THR A 122 21.22 4.61 -5.59
C THR A 122 21.99 4.70 -4.28
N SER A 123 22.61 5.83 -3.99
CA SER A 123 23.36 6.08 -2.76
C SER A 123 23.36 7.56 -2.40
N LEU A 124 23.63 7.87 -1.13
CA LEU A 124 23.79 9.22 -0.61
C LEU A 124 25.15 9.36 0.07
N ASN A 125 25.92 10.37 -0.33
CA ASN A 125 27.24 10.63 0.24
C ASN A 125 27.14 11.35 1.59
N ASN A 126 28.23 11.28 2.38
CA ASN A 126 28.36 12.09 3.60
C ASN A 126 28.25 13.59 3.29
N PHE A 127 27.58 14.32 4.17
CA PHE A 127 27.40 15.78 4.09
C PHE A 127 26.73 16.26 2.81
N ILE A 128 25.89 15.42 2.21
CA ILE A 128 25.26 15.72 0.91
C ILE A 128 24.27 16.88 1.02
N PHE A 129 23.63 17.06 2.19
CA PHE A 129 22.66 18.12 2.46
C PHE A 129 23.31 19.36 3.14
N LYS A 130 24.63 19.50 3.07
CA LYS A 130 25.32 20.69 3.59
C LYS A 130 24.76 21.96 2.95
N GLY A 131 24.33 22.92 3.78
CA GLY A 131 23.67 24.16 3.38
C GLY A 131 22.15 24.16 3.55
N CYS A 132 21.52 23.02 3.80
CA CYS A 132 20.09 22.93 4.11
C CYS A 132 19.82 23.11 5.61
N ASP A 133 20.36 24.18 6.23
CA ASP A 133 20.36 24.37 7.68
C ASP A 133 18.95 24.49 8.31
N ARG A 134 17.90 24.69 7.49
CA ARG A 134 16.49 24.84 7.88
C ARG A 134 15.57 23.74 7.37
N LEU A 135 16.13 22.64 6.86
CA LEU A 135 15.33 21.57 6.28
C LEU A 135 14.48 20.87 7.36
N GLU A 136 13.17 20.88 7.16
CA GLU A 136 12.14 20.32 8.04
C GLU A 136 11.57 19.01 7.52
N TRP A 137 11.41 18.89 6.19
CA TRP A 137 10.89 17.70 5.54
C TRP A 137 11.74 17.29 4.34
N LEU A 138 12.21 16.03 4.35
CA LEU A 138 12.97 15.41 3.28
C LEU A 138 12.25 14.14 2.82
N ASP A 139 11.83 14.11 1.55
CA ASP A 139 11.21 12.94 0.92
C ASP A 139 12.17 12.33 -0.10
N LEU A 140 12.72 11.16 0.23
CA LEU A 140 13.59 10.33 -0.60
C LEU A 140 12.90 9.01 -0.99
N SER A 141 11.59 8.92 -0.82
CA SER A 141 10.83 7.70 -1.05
C SER A 141 10.82 7.28 -2.53
N HIS A 142 10.56 5.99 -2.78
CA HIS A 142 10.51 5.43 -4.13
C HIS A 142 11.77 5.72 -4.96
N ASN A 143 12.93 5.51 -4.38
CA ASN A 143 14.22 5.56 -5.03
C ASN A 143 14.84 4.15 -5.07
N GLN A 144 16.14 4.06 -5.35
CA GLN A 144 16.86 2.79 -5.41
C GLN A 144 18.00 2.75 -4.40
N LEU A 145 17.87 3.49 -3.29
CA LEU A 145 18.91 3.61 -2.25
C LEU A 145 19.23 2.25 -1.65
N GLN A 146 20.47 1.83 -1.77
CA GLN A 146 20.99 0.58 -1.19
C GLN A 146 21.68 0.82 0.15
N GLU A 147 22.27 2.00 0.33
CA GLU A 147 22.94 2.41 1.55
C GLU A 147 22.76 3.91 1.82
N VAL A 148 22.80 4.25 3.10
CA VAL A 148 23.01 5.60 3.62
C VAL A 148 24.26 5.56 4.51
N ARG A 149 25.02 6.66 4.57
CA ARG A 149 26.26 6.72 5.36
C ARG A 149 26.05 7.43 6.68
N ASN A 150 26.93 7.20 7.67
CA ASN A 150 26.82 7.77 9.02
C ASN A 150 26.57 9.28 9.04
N LYS A 151 27.17 10.04 8.12
CA LYS A 151 27.09 11.51 8.10
C LYS A 151 26.25 12.04 6.93
N THR A 152 25.40 11.22 6.36
CA THR A 152 24.50 11.64 5.27
C THR A 152 23.59 12.79 5.71
N PHE A 153 23.00 12.70 6.92
CA PHE A 153 22.04 13.68 7.44
C PHE A 153 22.63 14.65 8.48
N HIS A 154 23.96 14.71 8.59
CA HIS A 154 24.67 15.45 9.66
C HIS A 154 24.30 16.95 9.73
N ASP A 155 24.08 17.60 8.59
CA ASP A 155 23.93 19.08 8.54
C ASP A 155 22.47 19.57 8.66
N ILE A 156 21.48 18.65 8.74
CA ILE A 156 20.04 18.99 8.71
C ILE A 156 19.35 18.77 10.06
N ARG A 157 19.85 19.44 11.09
CA ARG A 157 19.42 19.25 12.50
C ARG A 157 17.97 19.64 12.78
N THR A 158 17.36 20.46 11.94
CA THR A 158 15.95 20.89 12.04
C THR A 158 14.97 19.91 11.41
N LEU A 159 15.45 18.79 10.87
CA LEU A 159 14.61 17.82 10.18
C LEU A 159 13.62 17.17 11.15
N THR A 160 12.33 17.32 10.86
CA THR A 160 11.23 16.73 11.63
C THR A 160 10.63 15.51 10.96
N ARG A 161 10.71 15.44 9.62
CA ARG A 161 10.15 14.36 8.82
C ARG A 161 11.14 13.86 7.77
N LEU A 162 11.37 12.54 7.77
CA LEU A 162 12.22 11.83 6.81
C LEU A 162 11.48 10.64 6.22
N ASP A 163 11.27 10.66 4.91
CA ASP A 163 10.67 9.57 4.15
C ASP A 163 11.73 8.84 3.32
N LEU A 164 12.03 7.60 3.70
CA LEU A 164 12.96 6.69 3.02
C LEU A 164 12.24 5.41 2.54
N ASN A 165 10.91 5.42 2.51
CA ASN A 165 10.12 4.25 2.14
C ASN A 165 10.32 3.86 0.66
N HIS A 166 10.01 2.60 0.33
CA HIS A 166 10.17 2.05 -1.02
C HIS A 166 11.58 2.28 -1.59
N ASN A 167 12.61 1.83 -0.87
CA ASN A 167 14.00 1.83 -1.27
C ASN A 167 14.58 0.39 -1.19
N ARG A 168 15.89 0.25 -1.25
CA ARG A 168 16.60 -1.04 -1.19
C ARG A 168 17.56 -1.12 -0.02
N LEU A 169 17.30 -0.38 1.05
CA LEU A 169 18.18 -0.33 2.23
C LEU A 169 18.20 -1.67 2.94
N THR A 170 19.42 -2.21 3.15
CA THR A 170 19.63 -3.50 3.84
C THR A 170 20.09 -3.34 5.27
N VAL A 171 20.76 -2.23 5.57
CA VAL A 171 21.29 -1.89 6.89
C VAL A 171 21.29 -0.37 7.07
N LEU A 172 21.13 0.06 8.30
CA LEU A 172 21.31 1.45 8.71
C LEU A 172 22.56 1.53 9.59
N PRO A 173 23.49 2.47 9.34
CA PRO A 173 24.57 2.74 10.26
C PRO A 173 24.04 3.18 11.64
N GLU A 174 24.72 2.78 12.70
CA GLU A 174 24.33 3.08 14.09
C GLU A 174 24.07 4.57 14.33
N GLU A 175 24.96 5.44 13.84
CA GLU A 175 24.93 6.90 14.09
C GLU A 175 24.17 7.69 13.04
N VAL A 176 23.46 7.06 12.11
CA VAL A 176 22.89 7.74 10.91
C VAL A 176 21.90 8.85 11.26
N PHE A 177 21.16 8.74 12.38
CA PHE A 177 20.18 9.74 12.83
C PHE A 177 20.64 10.52 14.09
N TRP A 178 21.88 10.37 14.56
CA TRP A 178 22.34 11.01 15.80
C TRP A 178 22.28 12.53 15.75
N GLU A 179 22.53 13.11 14.61
CA GLU A 179 22.49 14.58 14.43
C GLU A 179 21.09 15.12 14.10
N LEU A 180 20.04 14.30 14.25
CA LEU A 180 18.65 14.67 13.98
C LEU A 180 17.81 14.73 15.27
N PRO A 181 18.06 15.66 16.20
CA PRO A 181 17.38 15.71 17.49
C PRO A 181 15.88 16.03 17.39
N GLU A 182 15.45 16.67 16.31
CA GLU A 182 14.04 17.05 16.10
C GLU A 182 13.26 16.06 15.22
N LEU A 183 13.90 14.94 14.77
CA LEU A 183 13.26 13.94 13.93
C LEU A 183 12.10 13.28 14.68
N ALA A 184 10.87 13.57 14.24
CA ALA A 184 9.65 13.07 14.83
C ALA A 184 8.95 11.99 13.99
N HIS A 185 9.05 12.06 12.68
CA HIS A 185 8.41 11.12 11.75
C HIS A 185 9.43 10.49 10.84
N LEU A 186 9.61 9.17 10.97
CA LEU A 186 10.54 8.39 10.15
C LEU A 186 9.82 7.24 9.47
N SER A 187 9.87 7.23 8.14
CA SER A 187 9.29 6.18 7.31
C SER A 187 10.39 5.41 6.59
N LEU A 188 10.48 4.11 6.88
CA LEU A 188 11.46 3.15 6.35
C LEU A 188 10.77 1.90 5.79
N ASN A 189 9.44 1.95 5.62
CA ASN A 189 8.68 0.81 5.11
C ASN A 189 9.09 0.44 3.68
N ASP A 190 8.84 -0.82 3.30
CA ASP A 190 9.17 -1.34 1.97
C ASP A 190 10.66 -1.18 1.63
N ASN A 191 11.49 -1.66 2.54
CA ASN A 191 12.94 -1.77 2.38
C ASN A 191 13.39 -3.24 2.59
N GLN A 192 14.66 -3.48 2.78
CA GLN A 192 15.22 -4.82 2.96
C GLN A 192 16.02 -4.92 4.27
N LEU A 193 15.67 -4.12 5.28
CA LEU A 193 16.36 -4.07 6.55
C LEU A 193 16.26 -5.41 7.29
N VAL A 194 17.40 -5.95 7.71
CA VAL A 194 17.48 -7.25 8.41
C VAL A 194 17.69 -7.08 9.91
N VAL A 195 18.42 -6.04 10.29
CA VAL A 195 18.77 -5.73 11.67
C VAL A 195 18.74 -4.21 11.88
N LEU A 196 18.38 -3.82 13.09
CA LEU A 196 18.49 -2.44 13.57
C LEU A 196 19.39 -2.46 14.80
N ASP A 197 20.41 -1.61 14.80
CA ASP A 197 21.23 -1.43 15.99
C ASP A 197 20.43 -0.76 17.11
N ARG A 198 20.76 -1.09 18.37
CA ARG A 198 20.09 -0.53 19.56
C ARG A 198 20.17 0.99 19.64
N GLU A 199 21.27 1.55 19.18
CA GLU A 199 21.56 2.98 19.29
C GLU A 199 21.07 3.80 18.08
N THR A 200 20.57 3.14 17.02
CA THR A 200 20.18 3.81 15.75
C THR A 200 19.23 4.99 15.96
N PHE A 201 18.29 4.89 16.92
CA PHE A 201 17.29 5.94 17.21
C PHE A 201 17.55 6.69 18.50
N PHE A 202 18.68 6.48 19.15
CA PHE A 202 18.94 6.92 20.53
C PHE A 202 18.86 8.44 20.74
N HIS A 203 19.31 9.21 19.75
CA HIS A 203 19.38 10.69 19.84
C HIS A 203 18.17 11.40 19.21
N SER A 204 17.21 10.67 18.66
CA SER A 204 16.07 11.21 17.95
C SER A 204 14.81 11.25 18.84
N ARG A 205 13.92 12.20 18.59
CA ARG A 205 12.62 12.34 19.29
C ARG A 205 11.48 11.73 18.45
N ILE A 206 11.68 10.50 17.97
CA ILE A 206 10.71 9.85 17.09
C ILE A 206 9.36 9.71 17.80
N VAL A 207 8.30 10.17 17.14
CA VAL A 207 6.89 10.04 17.54
C VAL A 207 6.22 8.93 16.73
N SER A 208 6.53 8.84 15.45
CA SER A 208 5.98 7.82 14.55
C SER A 208 7.11 7.16 13.76
N LEU A 209 7.25 5.85 13.94
CA LEU A 209 8.21 5.00 13.23
C LEU A 209 7.48 3.97 12.40
N ASN A 210 7.71 3.98 11.09
CA ASN A 210 7.17 2.98 10.18
C ASN A 210 8.30 2.12 9.58
N LEU A 211 8.32 0.84 9.96
CA LEU A 211 9.27 -0.19 9.52
C LEU A 211 8.52 -1.36 8.82
N ASN A 212 7.28 -1.16 8.40
CA ASN A 212 6.51 -2.19 7.74
C ASN A 212 7.22 -2.76 6.51
N PHE A 213 6.97 -4.04 6.20
CA PHE A 213 7.47 -4.70 5.00
C PHE A 213 8.99 -4.61 4.83
N ASN A 214 9.71 -5.02 5.89
CA ASN A 214 11.15 -5.23 5.91
C ASN A 214 11.47 -6.72 6.15
N ARG A 215 12.71 -7.03 6.51
CA ARG A 215 13.17 -8.40 6.80
C ARG A 215 13.71 -8.52 8.23
N LEU A 216 13.22 -7.70 9.15
CA LEU A 216 13.69 -7.63 10.53
C LEU A 216 13.38 -8.93 11.27
N ARG A 217 14.40 -9.50 11.91
CA ARG A 217 14.27 -10.73 12.72
C ARG A 217 14.16 -10.43 14.20
N GLU A 218 14.71 -9.32 14.62
CA GLU A 218 14.64 -8.78 15.98
C GLU A 218 14.59 -7.26 15.96
N VAL A 219 13.92 -6.69 16.94
CA VAL A 219 13.89 -5.24 17.19
C VAL A 219 13.98 -5.03 18.69
N HIS A 220 15.01 -4.31 19.11
CA HIS A 220 15.17 -3.91 20.51
C HIS A 220 14.50 -2.56 20.73
N MET A 221 13.29 -2.57 21.27
CA MET A 221 12.57 -1.35 21.64
C MET A 221 12.91 -0.99 23.10
N VAL A 222 14.07 -0.34 23.34
CA VAL A 222 14.63 -0.18 24.69
C VAL A 222 14.26 1.15 25.34
N ASP A 223 14.14 1.10 26.64
CA ASP A 223 14.08 1.98 27.84
C ASP A 223 14.08 3.52 27.71
N ARG A 224 14.35 4.12 26.57
CA ARG A 224 14.51 5.58 26.44
C ARG A 224 13.58 6.26 25.44
N PHE A 225 12.68 5.52 24.80
CA PHE A 225 11.77 6.06 23.79
C PHE A 225 10.52 6.69 24.42
N GLN A 226 10.71 7.70 25.24
CA GLN A 226 9.61 8.41 25.91
C GLN A 226 8.67 9.18 24.97
N SER A 227 9.04 9.34 23.70
CA SER A 227 8.27 10.10 22.71
C SER A 227 7.50 9.24 21.71
N TRP A 228 7.76 7.93 21.64
CA TRP A 228 7.12 7.05 20.64
C TRP A 228 5.61 6.96 20.91
N GLN A 229 4.81 7.25 19.90
CA GLN A 229 3.36 7.09 19.93
C GLN A 229 2.89 5.97 19.01
N ARG A 230 3.53 5.83 17.85
CA ARG A 230 3.17 4.82 16.84
C ARG A 230 4.40 4.07 16.35
N VAL A 231 4.31 2.74 16.40
CA VAL A 231 5.35 1.82 15.91
C VAL A 231 4.71 0.78 15.01
N HIS A 232 5.07 0.80 13.75
CA HIS A 232 4.57 -0.14 12.76
C HIS A 232 5.71 -1.05 12.28
N LEU A 233 5.54 -2.35 12.50
CA LEU A 233 6.49 -3.43 12.20
C LEU A 233 5.83 -4.58 11.41
N ARG A 234 4.67 -4.30 10.81
CA ARG A 234 3.91 -5.27 10.01
C ARG A 234 4.76 -5.87 8.90
N GLY A 235 4.58 -7.17 8.61
CA GLY A 235 5.21 -7.81 7.44
C GLY A 235 6.73 -7.94 7.56
N ASN A 236 7.22 -8.29 8.74
CA ASN A 236 8.62 -8.58 9.02
C ASN A 236 8.84 -10.09 9.34
N GLN A 237 9.96 -10.45 9.91
CA GLN A 237 10.32 -11.84 10.28
C GLN A 237 10.56 -11.98 11.79
N LEU A 238 9.91 -11.14 12.60
CA LEU A 238 10.08 -11.13 14.05
C LEU A 238 9.58 -12.43 14.67
N THR A 239 10.35 -13.02 15.58
CA THR A 239 9.97 -14.22 16.33
C THR A 239 9.53 -13.94 17.77
N SER A 240 9.97 -12.81 18.30
CA SER A 240 9.55 -12.26 19.59
C SER A 240 9.61 -10.73 19.53
N VAL A 241 8.85 -10.08 20.39
CA VAL A 241 8.87 -8.62 20.55
C VAL A 241 8.67 -8.28 22.02
N GLU A 242 9.47 -7.32 22.50
CA GLU A 242 9.25 -6.72 23.82
C GLU A 242 8.38 -5.47 23.66
N ILE A 243 7.28 -5.41 24.42
CA ILE A 243 6.36 -4.27 24.39
C ILE A 243 6.93 -3.17 25.28
N PRO A 244 7.31 -2.01 24.70
CA PRO A 244 7.82 -0.90 25.48
C PRO A 244 6.70 -0.16 26.22
N PRO A 245 7.02 0.61 27.29
CA PRO A 245 6.01 1.21 28.15
C PRO A 245 5.20 2.36 27.52
N VAL A 246 5.64 2.93 26.41
CA VAL A 246 5.19 4.25 26.00
C VAL A 246 4.41 4.35 24.68
N PRO A 247 4.57 3.51 23.62
CA PRO A 247 3.79 3.71 22.43
C PRO A 247 2.30 3.43 22.67
N VAL A 248 1.47 4.32 22.16
CA VAL A 248 0.00 4.21 22.23
C VAL A 248 -0.50 3.17 21.22
N GLU A 249 0.18 3.07 20.06
CA GLU A 249 -0.20 2.18 18.96
C GLU A 249 1.00 1.34 18.49
N ILE A 250 0.80 0.00 18.48
CA ILE A 250 1.80 -0.97 18.01
C ILE A 250 1.13 -1.91 17.01
N ASP A 251 1.68 -1.98 15.80
CA ASP A 251 1.33 -2.97 14.78
C ASP A 251 2.54 -3.90 14.56
N VAL A 252 2.43 -5.15 14.95
CA VAL A 252 3.40 -6.22 14.69
C VAL A 252 2.76 -7.39 13.93
N SER A 253 1.68 -7.11 13.22
CA SER A 253 0.97 -8.09 12.41
C SER A 253 1.83 -8.67 11.29
N HIS A 254 1.44 -9.83 10.75
CA HIS A 254 2.16 -10.51 9.66
C HIS A 254 3.65 -10.73 9.97
N ASN A 255 3.94 -11.31 11.12
CA ASN A 255 5.27 -11.71 11.56
C ASN A 255 5.31 -13.21 11.92
N ASN A 256 6.40 -13.69 12.49
CA ASN A 256 6.55 -15.06 12.97
C ASN A 256 6.53 -15.12 14.51
N LEU A 257 5.79 -14.21 15.16
CA LEU A 257 5.78 -14.10 16.61
C LEU A 257 5.11 -15.32 17.25
N THR A 258 5.79 -15.90 18.23
CA THR A 258 5.24 -16.95 19.10
C THR A 258 5.01 -16.47 20.51
N THR A 259 5.62 -15.37 20.92
CA THR A 259 5.51 -14.76 22.24
C THR A 259 5.74 -13.26 22.20
N ILE A 260 5.09 -12.55 23.13
CA ILE A 260 5.43 -11.17 23.46
C ILE A 260 6.04 -11.11 24.86
N LEU A 261 6.96 -10.20 25.06
CA LEU A 261 7.57 -9.91 26.36
C LEU A 261 6.98 -8.61 26.90
N VAL A 262 6.49 -8.66 28.13
CA VAL A 262 5.88 -7.52 28.83
C VAL A 262 6.68 -7.32 30.11
N SER A 263 7.75 -6.55 30.02
CA SER A 263 8.74 -6.39 31.11
C SER A 263 8.42 -5.22 32.05
N TYR A 264 7.47 -4.37 31.70
CA TYR A 264 7.15 -3.13 32.42
C TYR A 264 5.79 -3.19 33.11
N SER A 265 5.64 -2.49 34.24
CA SER A 265 4.39 -2.50 35.03
C SER A 265 3.36 -1.44 34.61
N ASN A 266 3.78 -0.38 33.92
CA ASN A 266 2.93 0.74 33.49
C ASN A 266 3.03 0.92 31.98
N ILE A 267 2.34 0.08 31.21
CA ILE A 267 2.37 0.11 29.76
C ILE A 267 1.13 0.86 29.27
N LEU A 268 1.33 1.92 28.50
CA LEU A 268 0.29 2.84 28.01
C LEU A 268 -0.23 2.45 26.62
N VAL A 269 -0.02 1.22 26.17
CA VAL A 269 -0.49 0.76 24.87
C VAL A 269 -2.02 0.71 24.84
N GLU A 270 -2.62 1.46 23.92
CA GLU A 270 -4.07 1.51 23.72
C GLU A 270 -4.51 0.66 22.51
N SER A 271 -3.63 0.50 21.51
CA SER A 271 -3.91 -0.30 20.32
C SER A 271 -2.75 -1.25 20.04
N LEU A 272 -3.09 -2.55 19.92
CA LEU A 272 -2.12 -3.61 19.63
C LEU A 272 -2.67 -4.54 18.57
N ASP A 273 -1.95 -4.64 17.44
CA ASP A 273 -2.22 -5.61 16.37
C ASP A 273 -1.15 -6.72 16.39
N LEU A 274 -1.58 -7.93 16.75
CA LEU A 274 -0.81 -9.18 16.76
C LEU A 274 -1.29 -10.15 15.67
N SER A 275 -2.16 -9.73 14.77
CA SER A 275 -2.78 -10.58 13.77
C SER A 275 -1.76 -11.25 12.82
N HIS A 276 -2.13 -12.37 12.20
CA HIS A 276 -1.27 -13.09 11.27
C HIS A 276 0.11 -13.41 11.85
N ASN A 277 0.15 -14.05 13.01
CA ASN A 277 1.35 -14.50 13.68
C ASN A 277 1.23 -16.00 14.05
N LEU A 278 2.12 -16.50 14.88
CA LEU A 278 2.20 -17.91 15.26
C LEU A 278 1.89 -18.14 16.76
N PHE A 279 1.08 -17.28 17.37
CA PHE A 279 0.71 -17.41 18.76
C PHE A 279 -0.15 -18.65 19.01
N ALA A 280 0.26 -19.47 19.96
CA ALA A 280 -0.58 -20.53 20.55
C ALA A 280 -1.19 -20.11 21.89
N ASP A 281 -0.55 -19.17 22.59
CA ASP A 281 -0.97 -18.58 23.85
C ASP A 281 -0.68 -17.06 23.84
N ILE A 282 -1.66 -16.28 24.30
CA ILE A 282 -1.58 -14.82 24.45
C ILE A 282 -1.75 -14.38 25.92
N SER A 283 -1.57 -15.25 26.89
CA SER A 283 -1.77 -14.93 28.32
C SER A 283 -0.96 -13.71 28.77
N ASN A 284 0.21 -13.45 28.16
CA ASN A 284 1.07 -12.30 28.45
C ASN A 284 0.41 -10.95 28.14
N VAL A 285 -0.57 -10.88 27.22
CA VAL A 285 -1.30 -9.62 26.96
C VAL A 285 -2.10 -9.16 28.18
N SER A 286 -2.43 -10.04 29.13
CA SER A 286 -3.17 -9.72 30.34
C SER A 286 -2.54 -8.64 31.22
N ALA A 287 -1.27 -8.30 30.99
CA ALA A 287 -0.57 -7.19 31.65
C ALA A 287 -0.90 -5.81 31.05
N LEU A 288 -1.51 -5.75 29.86
CA LEU A 288 -1.77 -4.52 29.09
C LEU A 288 -3.15 -3.92 29.47
N ASN A 289 -3.22 -3.21 30.59
CA ASN A 289 -4.48 -2.76 31.20
C ASN A 289 -5.19 -1.63 30.45
N PHE A 290 -4.47 -0.88 29.59
CA PHE A 290 -4.99 0.29 28.88
C PHE A 290 -5.48 0.00 27.47
N LEU A 291 -5.43 -1.27 27.02
CA LEU A 291 -5.87 -1.62 25.68
C LEU A 291 -7.35 -1.25 25.43
N HIS A 292 -7.56 -0.49 24.36
CA HIS A 292 -8.85 -0.19 23.75
C HIS A 292 -9.13 -1.07 22.55
N THR A 293 -8.05 -1.40 21.78
CA THR A 293 -8.13 -2.25 20.59
C THR A 293 -7.09 -3.36 20.67
N LEU A 294 -7.56 -4.60 20.49
CA LEU A 294 -6.70 -5.77 20.37
C LEU A 294 -7.11 -6.60 19.17
N ASP A 295 -6.18 -6.82 18.26
CA ASP A 295 -6.33 -7.77 17.17
C ASP A 295 -5.34 -8.93 17.36
N VAL A 296 -5.87 -10.15 17.45
CA VAL A 296 -5.09 -11.39 17.51
C VAL A 296 -5.54 -12.39 16.45
N SER A 297 -6.27 -11.91 15.45
CA SER A 297 -6.82 -12.74 14.38
C SER A 297 -5.73 -13.50 13.61
N PHE A 298 -6.11 -14.59 12.95
CA PHE A 298 -5.19 -15.42 12.16
C PHE A 298 -3.98 -15.93 12.98
N ASN A 299 -4.25 -16.37 14.20
CA ASN A 299 -3.29 -17.05 15.07
C ASN A 299 -3.80 -18.45 15.44
N ALA A 300 -2.93 -19.33 15.89
CA ALA A 300 -3.30 -20.70 16.21
C ALA A 300 -3.68 -20.89 17.71
N LEU A 301 -4.50 -19.97 18.26
CA LEU A 301 -4.91 -19.95 19.65
C LEU A 301 -5.76 -21.14 19.95
N GLN A 302 -5.90 -22.08 20.28
CA GLN A 302 -6.87 -23.18 20.50
C GLN A 302 -7.87 -22.88 21.61
N SER A 303 -7.45 -22.20 22.67
CA SER A 303 -8.25 -21.81 23.82
C SER A 303 -7.73 -20.51 24.45
N LEU A 304 -8.59 -19.84 25.21
CA LEU A 304 -8.27 -18.61 25.93
C LEU A 304 -8.47 -18.82 27.42
N PRO A 305 -7.44 -18.68 28.26
CA PRO A 305 -7.61 -18.68 29.73
C PRO A 305 -8.57 -17.57 30.19
N LEU A 306 -9.38 -17.83 31.22
CA LEU A 306 -10.35 -16.84 31.76
C LEU A 306 -9.70 -15.53 32.21
N THR A 307 -8.41 -15.57 32.53
CA THR A 307 -7.64 -14.41 32.99
C THR A 307 -7.13 -13.53 31.86
N THR A 308 -7.25 -13.97 30.58
CA THR A 308 -6.64 -13.29 29.41
C THR A 308 -7.07 -11.84 29.33
N PHE A 309 -8.38 -11.56 29.41
CA PHE A 309 -8.91 -10.20 29.26
C PHE A 309 -9.30 -9.55 30.62
N LEU A 310 -9.11 -10.21 31.73
CA LEU A 310 -9.64 -9.82 33.05
C LEU A 310 -9.28 -8.38 33.45
N LYS A 311 -8.08 -7.90 33.10
CA LYS A 311 -7.60 -6.56 33.45
C LYS A 311 -7.85 -5.51 32.36
N MET A 312 -8.30 -5.90 31.19
CA MET A 312 -8.50 -5.02 30.04
C MET A 312 -9.91 -4.38 30.05
N GLN A 313 -10.22 -3.64 31.10
CA GLN A 313 -11.54 -3.04 31.28
C GLN A 313 -11.89 -1.94 30.27
N GLN A 314 -10.88 -1.38 29.59
CA GLN A 314 -11.05 -0.35 28.57
C GLN A 314 -11.27 -0.94 27.17
N LEU A 315 -11.20 -2.27 27.01
CA LEU A 315 -11.26 -2.93 25.70
C LEU A 315 -12.61 -2.67 25.03
N ALA A 316 -12.56 -1.97 23.89
CA ALA A 316 -13.70 -1.59 23.08
C ALA A 316 -13.80 -2.44 21.80
N ARG A 317 -12.66 -2.84 21.23
CA ARG A 317 -12.59 -3.65 20.01
C ARG A 317 -11.70 -4.87 20.23
N LEU A 318 -12.24 -6.06 19.96
CA LEU A 318 -11.50 -7.32 20.06
C LEU A 318 -11.72 -8.16 18.80
N ASN A 319 -10.63 -8.46 18.10
CA ASN A 319 -10.63 -9.36 16.95
C ASN A 319 -9.99 -10.70 17.32
N LEU A 320 -10.79 -11.76 17.23
CA LEU A 320 -10.43 -13.17 17.42
C LEU A 320 -10.75 -14.00 16.17
N GLU A 321 -10.85 -13.37 14.99
CA GLU A 321 -11.12 -14.05 13.72
C GLU A 321 -10.06 -15.11 13.43
N ALA A 322 -10.47 -16.28 12.98
CA ALA A 322 -9.57 -17.35 12.51
C ALA A 322 -8.49 -17.77 13.56
N THR A 323 -8.88 -17.85 14.83
CA THR A 323 -7.98 -18.24 15.93
C THR A 323 -8.13 -19.71 16.37
N ASN A 324 -8.86 -20.54 15.61
CA ASN A 324 -9.11 -21.96 15.88
C ASN A 324 -9.91 -22.25 17.18
N LEU A 325 -10.59 -21.26 17.76
CA LEU A 325 -11.38 -21.42 18.97
C LEU A 325 -12.54 -22.40 18.75
N THR A 326 -12.72 -23.32 19.70
CA THR A 326 -13.82 -24.31 19.69
C THR A 326 -14.94 -23.94 20.65
N THR A 327 -14.64 -23.17 21.69
CA THR A 327 -15.59 -22.74 22.74
C THR A 327 -15.24 -21.32 23.21
N LEU A 328 -16.23 -20.62 23.74
CA LEU A 328 -16.05 -19.40 24.52
C LEU A 328 -16.48 -19.70 25.97
N GLU A 329 -15.53 -19.72 26.88
CA GLU A 329 -15.79 -20.08 28.28
C GLU A 329 -16.54 -18.99 29.03
N HIS A 330 -17.47 -19.39 29.92
CA HIS A 330 -18.16 -18.46 30.79
C HIS A 330 -17.17 -17.73 31.71
N GLY A 331 -17.28 -16.40 31.77
CA GLY A 331 -16.39 -15.55 32.55
C GLY A 331 -15.25 -14.92 31.77
N LEU A 332 -14.96 -15.39 30.53
CA LEU A 332 -13.91 -14.85 29.69
C LEU A 332 -14.04 -13.33 29.44
N PHE A 333 -15.28 -12.86 29.26
CA PHE A 333 -15.61 -11.44 29.02
C PHE A 333 -16.26 -10.77 30.24
N SER A 334 -16.05 -11.25 31.44
CA SER A 334 -16.74 -10.77 32.66
C SER A 334 -16.47 -9.32 33.04
N GLN A 335 -15.39 -8.70 32.52
CA GLN A 335 -14.99 -7.32 32.83
C GLN A 335 -15.06 -6.38 31.63
N GLN A 336 -15.52 -6.85 30.46
CA GLN A 336 -15.46 -6.10 29.19
C GLN A 336 -16.72 -5.25 28.97
N SER A 337 -17.08 -4.40 29.92
CA SER A 337 -18.27 -3.54 29.84
C SER A 337 -18.19 -2.43 28.79
N ASN A 338 -17.00 -2.14 28.25
CA ASN A 338 -16.78 -1.16 27.19
C ASN A 338 -16.71 -1.78 25.80
N LEU A 339 -16.86 -3.11 25.68
CA LEU A 339 -16.76 -3.79 24.38
C LEU A 339 -17.93 -3.39 23.48
N THR A 340 -17.59 -2.77 22.33
CA THR A 340 -18.53 -2.36 21.30
C THR A 340 -18.45 -3.22 20.05
N TRP A 341 -17.28 -3.83 19.81
CA TRP A 341 -17.04 -4.62 18.62
C TRP A 341 -16.30 -5.93 18.98
N LEU A 342 -16.88 -7.05 18.61
CA LEU A 342 -16.31 -8.38 18.81
C LEU A 342 -16.38 -9.18 17.52
N ASP A 343 -15.24 -9.68 17.06
CA ASP A 343 -15.18 -10.63 15.98
C ASP A 343 -14.63 -11.98 16.46
N VAL A 344 -15.44 -13.02 16.35
CA VAL A 344 -15.08 -14.43 16.59
C VAL A 344 -15.36 -15.26 15.33
N SER A 345 -15.38 -14.61 14.17
CA SER A 345 -15.63 -15.27 12.89
C SER A 345 -14.51 -16.24 12.49
N PHE A 346 -14.81 -17.14 11.56
CA PHE A 346 -13.88 -18.14 11.03
C PHE A 346 -13.15 -18.99 12.08
N ASN A 347 -13.85 -19.27 13.18
CA ASN A 347 -13.40 -20.18 14.22
C ASN A 347 -14.04 -21.58 14.05
N ARG A 348 -13.92 -22.44 15.06
CA ARG A 348 -14.47 -23.80 15.06
C ARG A 348 -15.63 -23.95 16.05
N LEU A 349 -16.35 -22.86 16.31
CA LEU A 349 -17.46 -22.86 17.26
C LEU A 349 -18.62 -23.69 16.69
N GLN A 350 -19.06 -24.71 17.43
CA GLN A 350 -20.25 -25.50 17.12
C GLN A 350 -21.51 -24.92 17.75
N THR A 351 -21.35 -24.31 18.91
CA THR A 351 -22.39 -23.62 19.67
C THR A 351 -21.83 -22.34 20.25
N ILE A 352 -22.68 -21.37 20.45
CA ILE A 352 -22.35 -20.13 21.18
C ILE A 352 -23.47 -19.82 22.18
N ASP A 353 -23.09 -19.77 23.47
CA ASP A 353 -23.98 -19.23 24.49
C ASP A 353 -23.69 -17.75 24.67
N LEU A 354 -24.59 -16.91 24.19
CA LEU A 354 -24.44 -15.45 24.26
C LEU A 354 -24.36 -14.90 25.69
N THR A 355 -24.74 -15.68 26.69
CA THR A 355 -24.62 -15.26 28.10
C THR A 355 -23.16 -15.09 28.56
N VAL A 356 -22.19 -15.65 27.83
CA VAL A 356 -20.75 -15.38 28.05
C VAL A 356 -20.40 -13.88 27.83
N LEU A 357 -21.20 -13.14 27.07
CA LEU A 357 -21.04 -11.71 26.74
C LEU A 357 -21.92 -10.79 27.60
N THR A 358 -22.52 -11.25 28.68
CA THR A 358 -23.51 -10.47 29.47
C THR A 358 -22.94 -9.15 30.01
N ALA A 359 -21.62 -9.05 30.26
CA ALA A 359 -20.97 -7.81 30.67
C ALA A 359 -20.87 -6.78 29.54
N ALA A 360 -20.87 -7.22 28.27
CA ALA A 360 -20.69 -6.38 27.10
C ALA A 360 -22.00 -5.72 26.61
N ALA A 361 -22.73 -5.07 27.49
CA ALA A 361 -24.03 -4.45 27.15
C ALA A 361 -23.97 -3.33 26.09
N LYS A 362 -22.77 -2.77 25.84
CA LYS A 362 -22.51 -1.75 24.81
C LYS A 362 -22.20 -2.35 23.43
N LEU A 363 -22.30 -3.66 23.26
CA LEU A 363 -21.93 -4.33 22.01
C LEU A 363 -22.79 -3.84 20.86
N GLU A 364 -22.16 -3.28 19.82
CA GLU A 364 -22.77 -2.75 18.60
C GLU A 364 -22.60 -3.73 17.44
N HIS A 365 -21.46 -4.40 17.36
CA HIS A 365 -21.10 -5.32 16.30
C HIS A 365 -20.65 -6.67 16.86
N LEU A 366 -21.33 -7.74 16.45
CA LEU A 366 -20.96 -9.12 16.77
C LEU A 366 -20.79 -9.93 15.48
N HIS A 367 -19.58 -10.37 15.20
CA HIS A 367 -19.26 -11.22 14.05
C HIS A 367 -19.09 -12.67 14.52
N ILE A 368 -19.98 -13.55 14.06
CA ILE A 368 -19.93 -15.00 14.30
C ILE A 368 -19.91 -15.79 12.99
N ASP A 369 -19.57 -15.10 11.89
CA ASP A 369 -19.46 -15.67 10.55
C ASP A 369 -18.49 -16.85 10.49
N GLY A 370 -18.59 -17.72 9.48
CA GLY A 370 -17.55 -18.73 9.19
C GLY A 370 -17.30 -19.75 10.30
N ASN A 371 -18.28 -19.99 11.16
CA ASN A 371 -18.21 -21.02 12.20
C ASN A 371 -19.03 -22.27 11.78
N ASN A 372 -19.24 -23.19 12.70
CA ASN A 372 -20.08 -24.37 12.47
C ASN A 372 -21.39 -24.32 13.25
N LEU A 373 -21.93 -23.13 13.43
CA LEU A 373 -23.14 -22.88 14.22
C LEU A 373 -24.39 -23.38 13.49
N THR A 374 -25.25 -24.07 14.20
CA THR A 374 -26.59 -24.51 13.72
C THR A 374 -27.72 -23.68 14.30
N SER A 375 -27.46 -23.05 15.46
CA SER A 375 -28.42 -22.16 16.14
C SER A 375 -27.68 -21.15 17.03
N VAL A 376 -28.35 -20.06 17.34
CA VAL A 376 -27.95 -19.04 18.31
C VAL A 376 -29.17 -18.56 19.09
N GLY A 377 -29.05 -18.35 20.38
CA GLY A 377 -30.17 -17.94 21.24
C GLY A 377 -30.63 -16.50 21.02
N TYR A 378 -31.19 -16.19 19.86
CA TYR A 378 -31.47 -14.83 19.42
C TYR A 378 -32.61 -14.11 20.17
N GLY A 379 -33.54 -14.82 20.79
CA GLY A 379 -34.72 -14.21 21.44
C GLY A 379 -34.42 -13.22 22.57
N ARG A 380 -33.20 -13.24 23.13
CA ARG A 380 -32.76 -12.32 24.19
C ARG A 380 -31.80 -11.23 23.70
N LEU A 381 -31.43 -11.20 22.42
CA LEU A 381 -30.45 -10.26 21.87
C LEU A 381 -30.74 -8.80 22.24
N PRO A 382 -31.96 -8.24 22.06
CA PRO A 382 -32.22 -6.83 22.36
C PRO A 382 -32.16 -6.51 23.86
N ALA A 383 -32.44 -7.49 24.71
CA ALA A 383 -32.36 -7.32 26.17
C ALA A 383 -30.91 -7.39 26.68
N MET A 384 -30.08 -8.21 26.05
CA MET A 384 -28.65 -8.38 26.41
C MET A 384 -27.79 -7.31 25.79
N PHE A 385 -28.04 -6.94 24.56
CA PHE A 385 -27.25 -6.01 23.76
C PHE A 385 -28.14 -4.93 23.14
N PRO A 386 -28.61 -3.95 23.94
CA PRO A 386 -29.55 -2.93 23.45
C PRO A 386 -28.95 -2.01 22.36
N SER A 387 -27.63 -1.97 22.23
CA SER A 387 -26.91 -1.20 21.23
C SER A 387 -26.53 -2.01 19.98
N LEU A 388 -26.92 -3.29 19.90
CA LEU A 388 -26.51 -4.16 18.79
C LEU A 388 -27.13 -3.72 17.47
N THR A 389 -26.31 -3.33 16.52
CA THR A 389 -26.70 -2.87 15.18
C THR A 389 -26.30 -3.84 14.08
N TYR A 390 -25.32 -4.73 14.35
CA TYR A 390 -24.82 -5.69 13.38
C TYR A 390 -24.61 -7.08 14.00
N LEU A 391 -25.09 -8.12 13.30
CA LEU A 391 -24.83 -9.52 13.61
C LEU A 391 -24.35 -10.26 12.36
N GLY A 392 -23.09 -10.68 12.30
CA GLY A 392 -22.50 -11.48 11.23
C GLY A 392 -22.94 -12.94 11.30
N LEU A 393 -23.64 -13.44 10.29
CA LEU A 393 -24.22 -14.78 10.25
C LEU A 393 -23.71 -15.63 9.10
N PHE A 394 -22.89 -15.08 8.22
CA PHE A 394 -22.45 -15.71 6.99
C PHE A 394 -21.67 -17.01 7.26
N ALA A 395 -21.69 -17.95 6.32
CA ALA A 395 -20.87 -19.17 6.32
C ALA A 395 -20.94 -20.03 7.60
N ASN A 396 -22.14 -20.20 8.15
CA ASN A 396 -22.40 -21.15 9.23
C ASN A 396 -23.26 -22.35 8.74
N ALA A 397 -23.53 -23.30 9.61
CA ALA A 397 -24.29 -24.52 9.30
C ALA A 397 -25.81 -24.33 9.53
N TRP A 398 -26.37 -23.16 9.23
CA TRP A 398 -27.79 -22.86 9.46
C TRP A 398 -28.74 -23.78 8.71
N ASN A 399 -29.84 -24.19 9.35
CA ASN A 399 -31.00 -24.68 8.65
C ASN A 399 -31.75 -23.50 8.02
N CYS A 400 -32.25 -23.62 6.78
CA CYS A 400 -32.90 -22.51 6.07
C CYS A 400 -34.16 -22.00 6.79
N SER A 401 -35.00 -22.89 7.38
CA SER A 401 -36.18 -22.47 8.16
C SER A 401 -35.78 -21.64 9.37
N TYR A 402 -34.81 -22.13 10.13
CA TYR A 402 -34.27 -21.41 11.31
C TYR A 402 -33.67 -20.05 10.91
N LEU A 403 -32.92 -19.99 9.82
CA LEU A 403 -32.30 -18.76 9.35
C LEU A 403 -33.32 -17.69 8.92
N VAL A 404 -34.44 -18.10 8.31
CA VAL A 404 -35.55 -17.18 7.97
C VAL A 404 -36.09 -16.52 9.23
N ASP A 405 -36.37 -17.30 10.29
CA ASP A 405 -36.88 -16.78 11.56
C ASP A 405 -35.86 -15.83 12.24
N LEU A 406 -34.58 -16.20 12.27
CA LEU A 406 -33.50 -15.38 12.81
C LEU A 406 -33.34 -14.06 12.06
N VAL A 407 -33.32 -14.08 10.73
CA VAL A 407 -33.18 -12.87 9.91
C VAL A 407 -34.40 -11.97 10.04
N HIS A 408 -35.61 -12.57 10.11
CA HIS A 408 -36.85 -11.82 10.35
C HIS A 408 -36.81 -11.12 11.71
N PHE A 409 -36.41 -11.84 12.76
CA PHE A 409 -36.22 -11.30 14.12
C PHE A 409 -35.22 -10.14 14.13
N CYS A 410 -34.06 -10.30 13.52
CA CYS A 410 -33.04 -9.24 13.44
C CYS A 410 -33.58 -7.98 12.75
N ARG A 411 -34.34 -8.15 11.65
CA ARG A 411 -34.97 -7.02 10.94
C ARG A 411 -36.01 -6.29 11.84
N GLN A 412 -36.83 -7.00 12.61
CA GLN A 412 -37.77 -6.40 13.54
C GLN A 412 -37.10 -5.55 14.62
N HIS A 413 -35.87 -5.86 14.98
CA HIS A 413 -35.08 -5.17 16.01
C HIS A 413 -34.00 -4.25 15.42
N SER A 414 -34.06 -3.94 14.13
CA SER A 414 -33.11 -3.04 13.43
C SER A 414 -31.65 -3.54 13.48
N ILE A 415 -31.43 -4.86 13.61
CA ILE A 415 -30.10 -5.48 13.55
C ILE A 415 -29.81 -5.85 12.10
N ASN A 416 -28.74 -5.29 11.55
CA ASN A 416 -28.28 -5.59 10.21
C ASN A 416 -27.54 -6.95 10.18
N VAL A 417 -27.87 -7.79 9.19
CA VAL A 417 -27.22 -9.11 8.98
C VAL A 417 -26.60 -9.24 7.58
N ALA A 418 -26.61 -8.15 6.80
CA ALA A 418 -25.98 -8.18 5.48
C ALA A 418 -24.47 -8.43 5.60
N PRO A 419 -23.87 -9.31 4.76
CA PRO A 419 -22.44 -9.56 4.81
C PRO A 419 -21.62 -8.28 4.63
N GLN A 420 -20.76 -7.95 5.58
CA GLN A 420 -19.86 -6.80 5.51
C GLN A 420 -18.51 -7.14 4.87
N LYS A 421 -18.16 -8.42 4.85
CA LYS A 421 -16.91 -8.92 4.24
C LYS A 421 -17.23 -9.56 2.89
N SER A 422 -16.32 -9.46 1.92
CA SER A 422 -16.42 -10.19 0.65
C SER A 422 -16.06 -11.65 0.88
N TYR A 423 -17.02 -12.53 0.67
CA TYR A 423 -16.82 -13.97 0.73
C TYR A 423 -16.98 -14.56 -0.67
N GLY A 424 -16.05 -15.42 -1.06
CA GLY A 424 -16.18 -16.18 -2.31
C GLY A 424 -17.39 -17.11 -2.23
N THR A 425 -18.47 -16.82 -2.96
CA THR A 425 -19.71 -17.63 -2.98
C THR A 425 -19.89 -18.30 -4.32
N THR A 426 -20.28 -19.58 -4.32
CA THR A 426 -20.87 -20.23 -5.47
C THR A 426 -22.35 -19.83 -5.55
N LEU A 427 -22.77 -19.31 -6.69
CA LEU A 427 -24.11 -18.72 -6.92
C LEU A 427 -25.28 -19.68 -6.80
N ASP A 428 -25.07 -21.00 -6.72
CA ASP A 428 -26.11 -22.04 -6.79
C ASP A 428 -26.54 -22.62 -5.43
N ALA A 429 -26.12 -22.03 -4.31
CA ALA A 429 -26.45 -22.54 -2.98
C ALA A 429 -27.75 -21.93 -2.43
N SER A 430 -28.55 -22.72 -1.70
CA SER A 430 -29.72 -22.22 -0.96
C SER A 430 -29.30 -21.14 0.02
N ASN A 431 -29.97 -19.98 -0.04
CA ASN A 431 -29.61 -18.84 0.82
C ASN A 431 -30.84 -18.05 1.26
N VAL A 432 -30.69 -17.30 2.35
CA VAL A 432 -31.63 -16.32 2.87
C VAL A 432 -30.92 -14.96 2.91
N GLN A 433 -31.30 -14.03 2.06
CA GLN A 433 -30.66 -12.70 1.93
C GLN A 433 -29.15 -12.75 1.71
N GLY A 434 -28.67 -13.70 0.90
CA GLY A 434 -27.23 -13.89 0.63
C GLY A 434 -26.49 -14.70 1.69
N ILE A 435 -27.14 -15.08 2.79
CA ILE A 435 -26.56 -15.95 3.82
C ILE A 435 -26.88 -17.39 3.46
N TYR A 436 -25.84 -18.20 3.32
CA TYR A 436 -26.00 -19.62 2.99
C TYR A 436 -26.70 -20.42 4.09
N CYS A 437 -27.53 -21.39 3.69
CA CYS A 437 -28.19 -22.33 4.60
C CYS A 437 -28.34 -23.72 3.99
N LYS A 438 -28.47 -24.76 4.83
CA LYS A 438 -28.76 -26.13 4.42
C LYS A 438 -30.27 -26.32 4.28
N SER A 439 -30.73 -26.69 3.06
CA SER A 439 -32.06 -27.25 2.91
C SER A 439 -32.05 -28.73 3.34
N SER A 440 -33.19 -29.27 3.74
CA SER A 440 -33.32 -30.66 4.19
C SER A 440 -32.90 -31.72 3.15
N GLN A 441 -32.53 -31.31 1.93
CA GLN A 441 -32.15 -32.19 0.83
C GLN A 441 -30.66 -32.09 0.41
N SER A 442 -29.86 -31.20 0.98
CA SER A 442 -28.44 -31.01 0.59
C SER A 442 -27.47 -31.43 1.70
N SER A 443 -26.55 -32.35 1.39
CA SER A 443 -25.57 -32.89 2.36
C SER A 443 -24.19 -32.22 2.32
N VAL A 444 -23.94 -31.25 1.44
CA VAL A 444 -22.60 -30.67 1.24
C VAL A 444 -22.59 -29.20 1.63
N LEU A 445 -21.69 -28.84 2.55
CA LEU A 445 -21.34 -27.44 2.85
C LEU A 445 -20.34 -26.94 1.83
N PRO A 446 -20.50 -25.73 1.26
CA PRO A 446 -19.42 -25.09 0.54
C PRO A 446 -18.26 -24.79 1.50
N VAL A 447 -17.05 -25.05 1.05
CA VAL A 447 -15.86 -24.60 1.77
C VAL A 447 -15.75 -23.09 1.54
N VAL A 448 -15.98 -22.31 2.57
CA VAL A 448 -15.79 -20.85 2.54
C VAL A 448 -14.52 -20.55 3.32
N THR A 449 -13.54 -20.00 2.63
CA THR A 449 -12.33 -19.45 3.26
C THR A 449 -12.46 -17.93 3.30
N PRO A 450 -11.98 -17.27 4.36
CA PRO A 450 -11.85 -15.81 4.34
C PRO A 450 -11.00 -15.44 3.11
N ILE A 451 -11.47 -14.50 2.32
CA ILE A 451 -10.59 -13.86 1.35
C ILE A 451 -9.72 -12.94 2.20
N GLU A 452 -8.49 -13.36 2.46
CA GLU A 452 -7.49 -12.44 2.94
C GLU A 452 -7.52 -11.26 1.97
N HIS A 453 -7.81 -10.06 2.48
CA HIS A 453 -7.57 -8.86 1.68
C HIS A 453 -6.12 -8.96 1.23
N PRO A 454 -5.84 -8.81 -0.08
CA PRO A 454 -4.47 -8.83 -0.53
C PRO A 454 -3.75 -7.85 0.37
N ILE A 455 -2.76 -8.35 1.11
CA ILE A 455 -1.83 -7.51 1.83
C ILE A 455 -1.45 -6.46 0.79
N ASP A 456 -1.60 -5.15 1.11
CA ASP A 456 -0.95 -4.09 0.35
C ASP A 456 0.57 -4.30 0.50
N THR A 457 1.01 -5.43 -0.02
CA THR A 457 2.42 -5.67 -0.26
C THR A 457 2.75 -4.78 -1.44
N ALA A 458 3.49 -3.75 -1.19
CA ALA A 458 4.36 -3.26 -2.22
C ALA A 458 5.04 -4.50 -2.82
N PRO A 459 5.03 -4.65 -4.15
CA PRO A 459 5.51 -5.87 -4.76
C PRO A 459 6.93 -6.13 -4.25
N PRO A 460 7.21 -7.33 -3.73
CA PRO A 460 8.59 -7.72 -3.49
C PRO A 460 9.28 -7.50 -4.83
N SER A 461 10.39 -6.80 -4.78
CA SER A 461 11.20 -6.47 -5.95
C SER A 461 11.20 -7.63 -6.96
N ALA A 462 10.41 -7.49 -8.01
CA ALA A 462 10.45 -8.22 -9.28
C ALA A 462 10.46 -9.76 -9.22
N GLU A 463 9.58 -10.39 -8.42
CA GLU A 463 8.98 -11.67 -8.79
C GLU A 463 7.48 -11.44 -8.91
N LEU A 464 7.06 -10.89 -10.06
CA LEU A 464 5.66 -10.99 -10.46
C LEU A 464 5.35 -12.49 -10.52
N SER A 465 4.41 -12.96 -9.69
CA SER A 465 3.94 -14.34 -9.80
C SER A 465 3.40 -14.54 -11.21
N ILE A 466 3.71 -15.70 -11.79
CA ILE A 466 3.30 -16.07 -13.16
C ILE A 466 1.79 -15.89 -13.30
N ASP A 467 1.02 -16.15 -12.25
CA ASP A 467 -0.43 -16.02 -12.22
C ASP A 467 -0.89 -14.56 -12.40
N ARG A 468 -0.20 -13.60 -11.80
CA ARG A 468 -0.53 -12.17 -11.93
C ARG A 468 -0.15 -11.61 -13.30
N LEU A 469 0.94 -12.13 -13.90
CA LEU A 469 1.27 -11.84 -15.30
C LEU A 469 0.22 -12.41 -16.26
N LEU A 470 -0.29 -13.60 -15.96
CA LEU A 470 -1.35 -14.25 -16.76
C LEU A 470 -2.68 -13.48 -16.65
N GLU A 471 -3.06 -13.05 -15.46
CA GLU A 471 -4.24 -12.21 -15.23
C GLU A 471 -4.12 -10.86 -15.95
N MET A 472 -2.99 -10.17 -15.83
CA MET A 472 -2.75 -8.91 -16.56
C MET A 472 -2.78 -9.11 -18.08
N MET A 473 -2.23 -10.21 -18.60
CA MET A 473 -2.27 -10.52 -20.03
C MET A 473 -3.71 -10.85 -20.49
N GLN A 474 -4.49 -11.54 -19.66
CA GLN A 474 -5.91 -11.84 -19.98
C GLN A 474 -6.76 -10.57 -19.93
N GLU A 475 -6.53 -9.68 -18.98
CA GLU A 475 -7.21 -8.39 -18.88
C GLU A 475 -6.85 -7.46 -20.03
N MET A 476 -5.57 -7.38 -20.41
CA MET A 476 -5.13 -6.63 -21.60
C MET A 476 -5.72 -7.19 -22.90
N ASN A 477 -5.80 -8.49 -23.05
CA ASN A 477 -6.40 -9.13 -24.24
C ASN A 477 -7.90 -8.84 -24.33
N LYS A 478 -8.61 -8.88 -23.17
CA LYS A 478 -10.04 -8.57 -23.09
C LYS A 478 -10.32 -7.08 -23.40
N THR A 479 -9.45 -6.19 -22.94
CA THR A 479 -9.57 -4.75 -23.21
C THR A 479 -9.27 -4.43 -24.68
N THR A 480 -8.29 -5.09 -25.29
CA THR A 480 -7.99 -4.96 -26.72
C THR A 480 -9.10 -5.53 -27.60
N GLU A 481 -9.69 -6.66 -27.26
CA GLU A 481 -10.85 -7.21 -28.00
C GLU A 481 -12.09 -6.29 -27.90
N GLN A 482 -12.34 -5.69 -26.74
CA GLN A 482 -13.45 -4.73 -26.56
C GLN A 482 -13.23 -3.47 -27.38
N LEU A 483 -12.02 -2.91 -27.38
CA LEU A 483 -11.67 -1.74 -28.18
C LEU A 483 -11.77 -2.02 -29.70
N VAL A 484 -11.36 -3.19 -30.15
CA VAL A 484 -11.50 -3.61 -31.56
C VAL A 484 -12.99 -3.77 -31.93
N GLN A 485 -13.81 -4.35 -31.04
CA GLN A 485 -15.25 -4.50 -31.29
C GLN A 485 -15.99 -3.15 -31.31
N GLU A 486 -15.67 -2.22 -30.41
CA GLU A 486 -16.23 -0.86 -30.43
C GLU A 486 -15.83 -0.09 -31.68
N MET A 487 -14.57 -0.22 -32.10
CA MET A 487 -14.08 0.39 -33.32
C MET A 487 -14.78 -0.19 -34.57
N MET A 488 -15.00 -1.51 -34.62
CA MET A 488 -15.74 -2.16 -35.69
C MET A 488 -17.23 -1.75 -35.71
N ARG A 489 -17.86 -1.58 -34.56
CA ARG A 489 -19.24 -1.04 -34.46
C ARG A 489 -19.34 0.41 -34.94
N ALA A 490 -18.38 1.26 -34.56
CA ALA A 490 -18.32 2.65 -35.00
C ALA A 490 -18.10 2.77 -36.53
N LEU A 491 -17.30 1.87 -37.11
CA LEU A 491 -17.09 1.79 -38.56
C LEU A 491 -18.35 1.30 -39.29
N HIS A 492 -19.07 0.33 -38.73
CA HIS A 492 -20.30 -0.20 -39.32
C HIS A 492 -21.45 0.83 -39.27
N GLN A 493 -21.60 1.57 -38.19
CA GLN A 493 -22.60 2.67 -38.06
C GLN A 493 -22.34 3.82 -39.04
N ARG A 494 -21.08 4.10 -39.38
CA ARG A 494 -20.74 5.11 -40.39
C ARG A 494 -20.94 4.61 -41.82
N ALA A 495 -20.76 3.33 -42.09
CA ALA A 495 -20.98 2.74 -43.40
C ALA A 495 -22.48 2.64 -43.76
N THR A 496 -23.36 2.51 -42.76
CA THR A 496 -24.83 2.40 -42.95
C THR A 496 -25.57 3.74 -42.97
N GLY A 497 -24.89 4.85 -42.54
CA GLY A 497 -25.48 6.19 -42.49
C GLY A 497 -25.34 7.05 -43.78
N ALA A 498 -24.69 6.52 -44.82
CA ALA A 498 -24.39 7.25 -46.03
C ALA A 498 -25.28 6.87 -47.22
N VAL A 499 -26.61 6.94 -47.06
CA VAL A 499 -27.56 6.88 -48.18
C VAL A 499 -28.51 8.07 -48.11
N GLY A 500 -28.22 9.13 -48.85
CA GLY A 500 -29.19 10.23 -49.10
C GLY A 500 -28.53 11.58 -49.38
N THR A 501 -28.40 11.86 -50.66
CA THR A 501 -28.35 13.10 -51.45
C THR A 501 -27.01 13.54 -52.02
N PRO A 502 -27.03 14.06 -53.23
CA PRO A 502 -25.84 14.11 -54.08
C PRO A 502 -25.22 15.50 -54.21
N VAL A 503 -24.00 15.50 -54.70
CA VAL A 503 -23.26 16.55 -55.42
C VAL A 503 -22.55 17.63 -54.60
N VAL A 504 -21.22 17.71 -54.93
CA VAL A 504 -20.23 18.74 -54.67
C VAL A 504 -19.44 18.62 -53.35
N THR A 505 -18.33 17.97 -53.42
CA THR A 505 -16.98 18.23 -52.88
C THR A 505 -16.16 16.93 -52.72
N ALA A 506 -15.71 16.37 -53.82
CA ALA A 506 -14.97 15.09 -53.85
C ALA A 506 -13.50 15.18 -53.43
N SER A 507 -12.98 16.31 -52.95
CA SER A 507 -11.55 16.48 -52.65
C SER A 507 -11.19 16.48 -51.16
N CYS A 508 -12.12 16.77 -50.22
CA CYS A 508 -11.79 16.78 -48.80
C CYS A 508 -12.05 15.43 -48.07
N THR A 509 -12.98 14.62 -48.56
CA THR A 509 -13.31 13.32 -47.94
C THR A 509 -12.26 12.25 -48.23
N ALA A 510 -11.62 12.28 -49.39
CA ALA A 510 -10.52 11.36 -49.73
C ALA A 510 -9.27 11.60 -48.87
N LEU A 511 -8.96 12.87 -48.56
CA LEU A 511 -7.80 13.23 -47.74
C LEU A 511 -8.02 12.83 -46.25
N HIS A 512 -9.25 12.94 -45.74
CA HIS A 512 -9.60 12.49 -44.38
C HIS A 512 -9.59 10.96 -44.25
N ALA A 513 -10.07 10.24 -45.25
CA ALA A 513 -10.04 8.77 -45.25
C ALA A 513 -8.59 8.23 -45.34
N TYR A 514 -7.73 8.89 -46.13
CA TYR A 514 -6.31 8.54 -46.23
C TYR A 514 -5.56 8.81 -44.92
N ASN A 515 -5.79 9.96 -44.30
CA ASN A 515 -5.20 10.28 -43.00
C ASN A 515 -5.65 9.31 -41.90
N TYR A 516 -6.89 8.82 -41.95
CA TYR A 516 -7.42 7.85 -40.98
C TYR A 516 -6.82 6.45 -41.17
N GLN A 517 -6.60 6.03 -42.43
CA GLN A 517 -5.91 4.76 -42.71
C GLN A 517 -4.44 4.80 -42.28
N VAL A 518 -3.75 5.92 -42.48
CA VAL A 518 -2.37 6.13 -42.02
C VAL A 518 -2.32 6.11 -40.47
N PHE A 519 -3.29 6.70 -39.79
CA PHE A 519 -3.38 6.70 -38.34
C PHE A 519 -3.60 5.29 -37.77
N ILE A 520 -4.47 4.47 -38.39
CA ILE A 520 -4.68 3.07 -38.03
C ILE A 520 -3.40 2.24 -38.22
N LEU A 521 -2.70 2.44 -39.33
CA LEU A 521 -1.43 1.78 -39.62
C LEU A 521 -0.36 2.15 -38.59
N LEU A 522 -0.30 3.40 -38.14
CA LEU A 522 0.62 3.85 -37.09
C LEU A 522 0.31 3.21 -35.73
N ILE A 523 -0.96 3.08 -35.38
CA ILE A 523 -1.37 2.38 -34.14
C ILE A 523 -1.01 0.89 -34.21
N LEU A 524 -1.28 0.22 -35.32
CA LEU A 524 -0.93 -1.20 -35.50
C LEU A 524 0.59 -1.39 -35.46
N PHE A 525 1.36 -0.47 -36.02
CA PHE A 525 2.81 -0.48 -35.97
C PHE A 525 3.35 -0.25 -34.54
N ALA A 526 2.73 0.66 -33.77
CA ALA A 526 3.05 0.86 -32.35
C ALA A 526 2.76 -0.38 -31.49
N ILE A 527 1.63 -1.05 -31.72
CA ILE A 527 1.28 -2.31 -31.06
C ILE A 527 2.30 -3.41 -31.41
N LEU A 528 2.72 -3.48 -32.68
CA LEU A 528 3.75 -4.43 -33.13
C LEU A 528 5.09 -4.18 -32.43
N ILE A 529 5.51 -2.91 -32.33
CA ILE A 529 6.75 -2.53 -31.63
C ILE A 529 6.68 -2.90 -30.14
N LEU A 530 5.54 -2.66 -29.48
CA LEU A 530 5.35 -3.03 -28.07
C LEU A 530 5.42 -4.55 -27.88
N ASN A 531 4.81 -5.34 -28.77
CA ASN A 531 4.90 -6.80 -28.72
C ASN A 531 6.32 -7.30 -28.99
N VAL A 532 7.03 -6.76 -29.95
CA VAL A 532 8.44 -7.11 -30.24
C VAL A 532 9.33 -6.66 -29.07
N GLY A 533 9.11 -5.47 -28.50
CA GLY A 533 9.82 -4.98 -27.32
C GLY A 533 9.61 -5.90 -26.10
N PHE A 534 8.39 -6.38 -25.89
CA PHE A 534 8.07 -7.33 -24.84
C PHE A 534 8.76 -8.68 -25.05
N LEU A 535 8.75 -9.22 -26.29
CA LEU A 535 9.45 -10.46 -26.61
C LEU A 535 10.97 -10.34 -26.44
N LEU A 536 11.56 -9.22 -26.82
CA LEU A 536 12.98 -8.93 -26.60
C LEU A 536 13.32 -8.80 -25.12
N TRP A 537 12.43 -8.16 -24.33
CA TRP A 537 12.59 -8.04 -22.88
C TRP A 537 12.51 -9.43 -22.20
N VAL A 538 11.53 -10.27 -22.58
CA VAL A 538 11.43 -11.67 -22.11
C VAL A 538 12.68 -12.46 -22.51
N HIS A 539 13.20 -12.25 -23.71
CA HIS A 539 14.42 -12.93 -24.18
C HIS A 539 15.66 -12.51 -23.40
N HIS A 540 15.74 -11.24 -22.99
CA HIS A 540 16.92 -10.70 -22.28
C HIS A 540 16.88 -11.00 -20.77
N ASN A 541 15.68 -11.22 -20.20
CA ASN A 541 15.53 -11.50 -18.78
C ASN A 541 15.52 -13.01 -18.51
N ALA A 542 16.68 -13.55 -18.10
CA ALA A 542 16.88 -14.99 -17.90
C ALA A 542 15.91 -15.65 -16.88
N ASN A 543 15.35 -14.88 -15.95
CA ASN A 543 14.38 -15.37 -14.96
C ASN A 543 12.99 -15.50 -15.57
N VAL A 544 12.56 -14.49 -16.35
CA VAL A 544 11.28 -14.52 -17.08
C VAL A 544 11.29 -15.59 -18.15
N ARG A 545 12.39 -15.74 -18.88
CA ARG A 545 12.55 -16.81 -19.88
C ARG A 545 12.40 -18.21 -19.28
N ARG A 546 13.06 -18.49 -18.14
CA ARG A 546 12.92 -19.77 -17.42
C ARG A 546 11.49 -20.03 -16.91
N ALA A 547 10.74 -18.98 -16.58
CA ALA A 547 9.34 -19.09 -16.17
C ALA A 547 8.42 -19.39 -17.37
N VAL A 548 8.63 -18.73 -18.51
CA VAL A 548 7.88 -18.97 -19.76
C VAL A 548 8.17 -20.37 -20.30
N ASP A 549 9.42 -20.82 -20.28
CA ASP A 549 9.80 -22.17 -20.74
C ASP A 549 9.15 -23.27 -19.87
N ARG A 550 9.06 -23.08 -18.54
CA ARG A 550 8.33 -23.98 -17.63
C ARG A 550 6.82 -24.03 -17.93
N MET A 551 6.23 -22.89 -18.26
CA MET A 551 4.80 -22.81 -18.59
C MET A 551 4.47 -23.51 -19.91
N ILE A 552 5.36 -23.40 -20.89
CA ILE A 552 5.21 -24.11 -22.18
C ILE A 552 5.34 -25.64 -21.99
N LEU A 553 6.27 -26.08 -21.14
CA LEU A 553 6.44 -27.49 -20.78
C LEU A 553 5.21 -28.03 -20.04
N PHE A 554 4.69 -27.30 -19.05
CA PHE A 554 3.49 -27.69 -18.31
C PHE A 554 2.24 -27.80 -19.20
N ARG A 555 2.06 -26.88 -20.16
CA ARG A 555 0.99 -26.97 -21.16
C ARG A 555 1.15 -28.18 -22.11
N ARG A 556 2.38 -28.55 -22.46
CA ARG A 556 2.65 -29.74 -23.27
C ARG A 556 2.34 -31.03 -22.51
N GLU A 557 2.65 -31.10 -21.21
CA GLU A 557 2.32 -32.25 -20.36
C GLU A 557 0.81 -32.40 -20.14
N GLN A 558 0.08 -31.31 -19.95
CA GLN A 558 -1.39 -31.33 -19.84
C GLN A 558 -2.05 -31.70 -21.19
N GLY A 559 -1.53 -31.20 -22.30
CA GLY A 559 -2.00 -31.58 -23.63
C GLY A 559 -1.75 -33.05 -23.97
N ALA A 560 -0.64 -33.63 -23.50
CA ALA A 560 -0.33 -35.06 -23.67
C ALA A 560 -1.22 -35.97 -22.81
N SER A 561 -1.56 -35.54 -21.56
CA SER A 561 -2.47 -36.34 -20.71
C SER A 561 -3.93 -36.32 -21.21
N ILE A 562 -4.37 -35.26 -21.89
CA ILE A 562 -5.70 -35.22 -22.54
C ILE A 562 -5.75 -36.11 -23.78
N GLN A 563 -4.66 -36.21 -24.54
CA GLN A 563 -4.60 -37.13 -25.69
C GLN A 563 -4.54 -38.62 -25.30
N THR A 564 -3.88 -38.94 -24.17
CA THR A 564 -3.88 -40.31 -23.63
C THR A 564 -5.23 -40.72 -23.06
N ALA A 565 -5.95 -39.79 -22.38
CA ALA A 565 -7.31 -40.08 -21.89
C ALA A 565 -8.35 -40.24 -23.01
N LEU A 566 -8.16 -39.63 -24.17
CA LEU A 566 -9.03 -39.79 -25.35
C LEU A 566 -8.73 -41.07 -26.16
N HIS A 567 -7.61 -41.76 -25.90
CA HIS A 567 -7.26 -43.01 -26.55
C HIS A 567 -7.63 -44.28 -25.73
N GLU A 568 -8.00 -44.12 -24.45
CA GLU A 568 -8.49 -45.23 -23.62
C GLU A 568 -10.03 -45.39 -23.65
N ASP A 569 -10.77 -44.41 -24.20
CA ASP A 569 -12.25 -44.46 -24.36
C ASP A 569 -12.71 -44.66 -25.80
N LEU A 570 -11.84 -45.12 -26.70
CA LEU A 570 -12.15 -45.63 -28.04
C LEU A 570 -11.63 -47.06 -28.19
#